data_577891cda1e56cddb71f07440bdaadb9
#
_entry.id   577891cda1e56cddb71f07440bdaadb9
#
_cell.length_a   1.000
_cell.length_b   1.000
_cell.length_c   1.000
_cell.angle_alpha   90.00
_cell.angle_beta   90.00
_cell.angle_gamma   90.00
#
_symmetry.space_group_name_H-M   'P 1'
#
loop_
_entity.id
_entity.type
_entity.pdbx_description
1 polymer ?
#
loop_
_entity_poly.entity_id
_entity_poly.type
_entity_poly.pdbx_seq_one_letter_code
_entity_poly.pdbx_strand_id
1 'polypeptide(L)'
;MRNKNIKIIGCLLACVLFVSCGTSRQKMKVRPAEAVVLTPEQQRKYDYFFLEAARLKVQKDYDAAFDLLQHCLTINPNASSALYELAQYYLYLKQAPQGQAALEKAVENDPDNYWYSQGLANLYQQQDEKEKAMKLLEDMSVRFTDKLDPLYALLDIYNRQEQYDKVIATLNRIEGKMGKSEQLSMEKFRIYLQMKDNKNAFHEIESLVAEYPMDSRYQVVLGNVYMQNGKKEEAYSVYRKVLDAEPDNAMAMYSLASYYEATGQKDLYQRQLDTLLLNKKVPSETKLNVMRQFVVQNEQDGKDSTRVINLFDRILEQEPDDAGIPMLYAQYLLSKGMNKEAFPVLRQVLTIDPTNTAARMMLLGEAVRKEDYKDVIDLCEAGVETNPEMLEFYFYLAIAYNQAERTDDVISICQKALTQITADSKKEVVSDFYSILGDAYHTKDLNTEAYAAYDSALVYNSSNIGALNNYAYYLSVERRNLDKAEEMSYKTVKAEPDNATYLDTYAWILFEKGNYAEARLYIDDAMKNDGGKSDVIVEHCGDIYYMTGDADKALEYWKQALEIGSKSKTLKQKIQKKKYISDK
;
A
#
# COMPACT_ATOMS: atom_id res chain seq x y z
N MET A 1 -39.66 -49.60 50.17
CA MET A 1 -39.40 -51.08 50.09
C MET A 1 -37.89 -51.22 49.92
N ARG A 2 -37.24 -51.59 51.00
CA ARG A 2 -36.56 -52.90 51.27
C ARG A 2 -35.40 -53.14 50.30
N ASN A 3 -34.17 -53.42 50.68
CA ASN A 3 -33.43 -53.83 51.87
C ASN A 3 -31.97 -54.00 51.43
N LYS A 4 -30.99 -53.50 52.18
CA LYS A 4 -30.07 -54.26 53.07
C LYS A 4 -29.25 -55.37 52.35
N ASN A 5 -27.91 -55.36 52.42
CA ASN A 5 -26.96 -55.75 53.49
C ASN A 5 -25.52 -55.61 52.96
N ILE A 6 -24.58 -54.98 53.60
CA ILE A 6 -23.66 -55.31 54.75
C ILE A 6 -22.98 -56.69 54.61
N LYS A 7 -21.63 -56.63 54.51
CA LYS A 7 -20.56 -57.36 55.21
C LYS A 7 -19.20 -57.01 54.60
N ILE A 8 -18.32 -56.29 55.22
CA ILE A 8 -17.35 -56.46 56.34
C ILE A 8 -16.36 -57.62 56.14
N ILE A 9 -15.06 -57.20 56.34
CA ILE A 9 -13.85 -57.95 56.72
C ILE A 9 -12.84 -58.21 55.61
N GLY A 10 -11.70 -57.59 55.73
CA GLY A 10 -10.38 -58.17 55.89
C GLY A 10 -9.24 -57.21 55.60
N CYS A 11 -8.59 -56.77 56.71
CA CYS A 11 -7.27 -56.11 56.65
C CYS A 11 -6.23 -56.98 55.95
N LEU A 12 -5.45 -56.38 55.09
CA LEU A 12 -4.07 -56.79 54.85
C LEU A 12 -3.23 -55.55 54.44
N LEU A 13 -2.34 -55.15 55.34
CA LEU A 13 -1.26 -54.22 55.11
C LEU A 13 -0.40 -54.74 53.98
N ALA A 14 -0.26 -53.95 52.91
CA ALA A 14 0.83 -54.06 51.97
C ALA A 14 1.42 -52.68 51.80
N CYS A 15 2.62 -52.49 52.32
CA CYS A 15 3.49 -51.34 52.02
C CYS A 15 3.71 -51.21 50.52
N VAL A 16 3.14 -50.21 49.90
CA VAL A 16 3.51 -49.82 48.55
C VAL A 16 4.50 -48.66 48.67
N LEU A 17 5.74 -49.01 48.41
CA LEU A 17 6.84 -48.07 48.18
C LEU A 17 6.44 -47.14 47.05
N PHE A 18 6.32 -45.83 47.33
CA PHE A 18 6.27 -44.80 46.30
C PHE A 18 7.60 -44.80 45.53
N VAL A 19 7.64 -45.49 44.42
CA VAL A 19 8.66 -45.26 43.42
C VAL A 19 8.29 -43.92 42.73
N SER A 20 8.93 -42.87 43.18
CA SER A 20 9.01 -41.61 42.44
C SER A 20 9.57 -41.90 41.06
N CYS A 21 8.71 -42.00 40.05
CA CYS A 21 9.11 -42.05 38.67
C CYS A 21 9.55 -40.65 38.26
N GLY A 22 10.80 -40.32 38.64
CA GLY A 22 11.49 -39.22 37.98
C GLY A 22 11.63 -39.53 36.52
N THR A 23 10.86 -38.85 35.67
CA THR A 23 11.11 -38.84 34.25
C THR A 23 12.49 -38.24 34.01
N SER A 24 13.52 -39.09 34.06
CA SER A 24 14.81 -38.75 33.52
C SER A 24 14.58 -38.57 32.00
N ARG A 25 14.54 -37.32 31.56
CA ARG A 25 14.71 -36.99 30.13
C ARG A 25 16.01 -37.66 29.68
N GLN A 26 15.88 -38.81 29.01
CA GLN A 26 16.98 -39.40 28.30
C GLN A 26 17.46 -38.33 27.28
N LYS A 27 18.60 -37.72 27.56
CA LYS A 27 19.38 -37.04 26.56
C LYS A 27 19.60 -38.04 25.42
N MET A 28 18.95 -37.84 24.31
CA MET A 28 19.31 -38.56 23.09
C MET A 28 20.79 -38.25 22.82
N LYS A 29 21.68 -39.17 23.21
CA LYS A 29 23.06 -39.16 22.77
C LYS A 29 23.00 -39.47 21.26
N VAL A 30 22.96 -38.42 20.43
CA VAL A 30 23.40 -38.56 19.04
C VAL A 30 24.83 -39.08 19.16
N ARG A 31 25.04 -40.33 18.76
CA ARG A 31 26.40 -40.85 18.63
C ARG A 31 27.04 -40.07 17.49
N PRO A 32 28.18 -39.38 17.71
CA PRO A 32 28.92 -38.82 16.59
C PRO A 32 29.19 -39.95 15.60
N ALA A 33 29.04 -39.69 14.31
CA ALA A 33 29.48 -40.65 13.29
C ALA A 33 30.90 -41.07 13.61
N GLU A 34 31.27 -42.36 13.41
CA GLU A 34 32.62 -42.85 13.70
C GLU A 34 33.63 -41.90 13.06
N ALA A 35 34.49 -41.31 13.90
CA ALA A 35 35.46 -40.32 13.42
C ALA A 35 36.39 -41.00 12.40
N VAL A 36 36.33 -40.53 11.17
CA VAL A 36 37.25 -40.99 10.13
C VAL A 36 38.66 -40.59 10.56
N VAL A 37 39.47 -41.57 11.00
CA VAL A 37 40.84 -41.31 11.40
C VAL A 37 41.70 -41.20 10.11
N LEU A 38 42.03 -39.96 9.77
CA LEU A 38 42.92 -39.71 8.62
C LEU A 38 44.38 -40.01 8.98
N THR A 39 45.09 -40.56 8.03
CA THR A 39 46.58 -40.63 8.15
C THR A 39 47.14 -39.20 8.12
N PRO A 40 48.36 -38.96 8.65
CA PRO A 40 48.98 -37.64 8.60
C PRO A 40 49.15 -37.09 7.18
N GLU A 41 49.28 -37.95 6.17
CA GLU A 41 49.32 -37.54 4.77
C GLU A 41 47.94 -37.12 4.24
N GLN A 42 46.90 -37.89 4.57
CA GLN A 42 45.54 -37.56 4.21
C GLN A 42 45.07 -36.24 4.86
N GLN A 43 45.45 -36.02 6.15
CA GLN A 43 45.16 -34.79 6.83
C GLN A 43 45.82 -33.60 6.15
N ARG A 44 47.11 -33.67 5.81
CA ARG A 44 47.82 -32.61 5.09
C ARG A 44 47.20 -32.31 3.72
N LYS A 45 46.78 -33.35 2.99
CA LYS A 45 46.09 -33.17 1.71
C LYS A 45 44.74 -32.48 1.89
N TYR A 46 43.95 -32.91 2.88
CA TYR A 46 42.68 -32.28 3.21
C TYR A 46 42.88 -30.80 3.55
N ASP A 47 43.79 -30.49 4.47
CA ASP A 47 44.05 -29.11 4.91
C ASP A 47 44.49 -28.23 3.75
N TYR A 48 45.36 -28.75 2.85
CA TYR A 48 45.77 -28.02 1.67
C TYR A 48 44.61 -27.69 0.75
N PHE A 49 43.78 -28.67 0.40
CA PHE A 49 42.64 -28.44 -0.50
C PHE A 49 41.56 -27.52 0.13
N PHE A 50 41.31 -27.68 1.43
CA PHE A 50 40.35 -26.84 2.12
C PHE A 50 40.80 -25.37 2.19
N LEU A 51 42.07 -25.12 2.53
CA LEU A 51 42.64 -23.78 2.56
C LEU A 51 42.70 -23.15 1.16
N GLU A 52 43.03 -23.95 0.14
CA GLU A 52 43.04 -23.47 -1.24
C GLU A 52 41.62 -23.16 -1.74
N ALA A 53 40.61 -23.94 -1.39
CA ALA A 53 39.20 -23.63 -1.67
C ALA A 53 38.78 -22.32 -1.00
N ALA A 54 39.19 -22.09 0.25
CA ALA A 54 38.92 -20.83 0.96
C ALA A 54 39.58 -19.63 0.25
N ARG A 55 40.84 -19.80 -0.24
CA ARG A 55 41.56 -18.77 -1.00
C ARG A 55 40.84 -18.43 -2.32
N LEU A 56 40.43 -19.44 -3.06
CA LEU A 56 39.70 -19.28 -4.33
C LEU A 56 38.34 -18.61 -4.12
N LYS A 57 37.63 -18.96 -3.05
CA LYS A 57 36.39 -18.29 -2.65
C LYS A 57 36.58 -16.77 -2.47
N VAL A 58 37.68 -16.35 -1.80
CA VAL A 58 38.03 -14.93 -1.64
C VAL A 58 38.35 -14.28 -2.99
N GLN A 59 38.95 -15.01 -3.90
CA GLN A 59 39.25 -14.55 -5.27
C GLN A 59 38.04 -14.59 -6.20
N LYS A 60 36.88 -15.05 -5.71
CA LYS A 60 35.63 -15.21 -6.47
C LYS A 60 35.68 -16.27 -7.56
N ASP A 61 36.67 -17.17 -7.51
CA ASP A 61 36.72 -18.36 -8.36
C ASP A 61 35.92 -19.49 -7.70
N TYR A 62 34.59 -19.37 -7.82
CA TYR A 62 33.63 -20.21 -7.09
C TYR A 62 33.59 -21.64 -7.62
N ASP A 63 33.79 -21.84 -8.92
CA ASP A 63 33.77 -23.17 -9.54
C ASP A 63 34.95 -24.01 -9.06
N ALA A 64 36.16 -23.46 -9.10
CA ALA A 64 37.37 -24.15 -8.62
C ALA A 64 37.30 -24.39 -7.10
N ALA A 65 36.73 -23.44 -6.32
CA ALA A 65 36.54 -23.63 -4.89
C ALA A 65 35.56 -24.78 -4.59
N PHE A 66 34.48 -24.87 -5.34
CA PHE A 66 33.49 -25.95 -5.22
C PHE A 66 34.11 -27.32 -5.49
N ASP A 67 34.88 -27.47 -6.59
CA ASP A 67 35.53 -28.72 -6.95
C ASP A 67 36.53 -29.16 -5.87
N LEU A 68 37.29 -28.23 -5.30
CA LEU A 68 38.22 -28.55 -4.21
C LEU A 68 37.50 -28.97 -2.93
N LEU A 69 36.37 -28.35 -2.60
CA LEU A 69 35.54 -28.76 -1.47
C LEU A 69 34.96 -30.17 -1.67
N GLN A 70 34.51 -30.50 -2.88
CA GLN A 70 34.10 -31.87 -3.21
C GLN A 70 35.28 -32.85 -3.06
N HIS A 71 36.48 -32.47 -3.51
CA HIS A 71 37.65 -33.29 -3.33
C HIS A 71 38.01 -33.49 -1.84
N CYS A 72 37.82 -32.49 -0.99
CA CYS A 72 37.93 -32.63 0.46
C CYS A 72 37.07 -33.77 1.00
N LEU A 73 35.83 -33.90 0.48
CA LEU A 73 34.92 -34.96 0.91
C LEU A 73 35.27 -36.34 0.39
N THR A 74 36.08 -36.46 -0.68
CA THR A 74 36.66 -37.76 -1.09
C THR A 74 37.72 -38.25 -0.11
N ILE A 75 38.43 -37.31 0.57
CA ILE A 75 39.44 -37.63 1.59
C ILE A 75 38.78 -37.88 2.95
N ASN A 76 37.84 -36.98 3.35
CA ASN A 76 37.08 -37.09 4.58
C ASN A 76 35.59 -36.85 4.33
N PRO A 77 34.78 -37.89 4.09
CA PRO A 77 33.36 -37.77 3.84
C PRO A 77 32.53 -37.17 5.00
N ASN A 78 33.12 -37.09 6.20
CA ASN A 78 32.48 -36.59 7.40
C ASN A 78 33.03 -35.22 7.84
N ALA A 79 33.80 -34.54 6.97
CA ALA A 79 34.38 -33.24 7.28
C ALA A 79 33.28 -32.15 7.36
N SER A 80 32.84 -31.81 8.56
CA SER A 80 31.75 -30.84 8.83
C SER A 80 32.01 -29.47 8.19
N SER A 81 33.27 -28.99 8.21
CA SER A 81 33.66 -27.72 7.59
C SER A 81 33.48 -27.71 6.07
N ALA A 82 33.91 -28.80 5.38
CA ALA A 82 33.73 -28.90 3.94
C ALA A 82 32.24 -29.08 3.56
N LEU A 83 31.47 -29.84 4.34
CA LEU A 83 30.02 -30.01 4.16
C LEU A 83 29.29 -28.68 4.32
N TYR A 84 29.61 -27.89 5.36
CA TYR A 84 29.03 -26.60 5.60
C TYR A 84 29.31 -25.62 4.44
N GLU A 85 30.55 -25.52 4.00
CA GLU A 85 30.92 -24.67 2.88
C GLU A 85 30.21 -25.09 1.58
N LEU A 86 30.20 -26.39 1.25
CA LEU A 86 29.50 -26.92 0.08
C LEU A 86 27.99 -26.64 0.12
N ALA A 87 27.39 -26.70 1.29
CA ALA A 87 25.97 -26.38 1.44
C ALA A 87 25.66 -24.98 0.95
N GLN A 88 26.53 -24.00 1.22
CA GLN A 88 26.35 -22.62 0.75
C GLN A 88 26.34 -22.54 -0.78
N TYR A 89 27.24 -23.30 -1.45
CA TYR A 89 27.27 -23.38 -2.91
C TYR A 89 26.01 -24.05 -3.48
N TYR A 90 25.54 -25.16 -2.88
CA TYR A 90 24.32 -25.82 -3.32
C TYR A 90 23.09 -24.89 -3.19
N LEU A 91 23.02 -24.14 -2.10
CA LEU A 91 21.91 -23.18 -1.89
C LEU A 91 21.97 -22.03 -2.90
N TYR A 92 23.17 -21.51 -3.19
CA TYR A 92 23.37 -20.49 -4.22
C TYR A 92 22.94 -20.99 -5.61
N LEU A 93 23.25 -22.24 -5.95
CA LEU A 93 22.88 -22.92 -7.19
C LEU A 93 21.41 -23.37 -7.21
N LYS A 94 20.60 -22.97 -6.20
CA LYS A 94 19.19 -23.37 -6.04
C LYS A 94 18.97 -24.90 -5.93
N GLN A 95 19.98 -25.62 -5.48
CA GLN A 95 19.95 -27.05 -5.20
C GLN A 95 19.66 -27.29 -3.71
N ALA A 96 18.49 -26.82 -3.26
CA ALA A 96 18.11 -26.82 -1.84
C ALA A 96 18.18 -28.21 -1.17
N PRO A 97 17.76 -29.32 -1.79
CA PRO A 97 17.86 -30.64 -1.18
C PRO A 97 19.32 -31.08 -0.88
N GLN A 98 20.27 -30.79 -1.79
CA GLN A 98 21.70 -31.10 -1.59
C GLN A 98 22.31 -30.19 -0.49
N GLY A 99 21.93 -28.91 -0.49
CA GLY A 99 22.34 -27.96 0.54
C GLY A 99 21.86 -28.38 1.94
N GLN A 100 20.61 -28.79 2.05
CA GLN A 100 20.03 -29.29 3.29
C GLN A 100 20.73 -30.56 3.78
N ALA A 101 20.90 -31.57 2.92
CA ALA A 101 21.58 -32.82 3.28
C ALA A 101 23.03 -32.59 3.75
N ALA A 102 23.73 -31.63 3.12
CA ALA A 102 25.08 -31.27 3.53
C ALA A 102 25.10 -30.57 4.89
N LEU A 103 24.19 -29.65 5.18
CA LEU A 103 24.06 -29.01 6.49
C LEU A 103 23.64 -29.99 7.58
N GLU A 104 22.64 -30.84 7.33
CA GLU A 104 22.21 -31.89 8.28
C GLU A 104 23.39 -32.77 8.67
N LYS A 105 24.17 -33.22 7.68
CA LYS A 105 25.37 -34.03 7.94
C LYS A 105 26.49 -33.25 8.67
N ALA A 106 26.65 -31.96 8.37
CA ALA A 106 27.63 -31.13 9.07
C ALA A 106 27.28 -30.99 10.56
N VAL A 107 26.02 -30.78 10.89
CA VAL A 107 25.50 -30.69 12.27
C VAL A 107 25.59 -32.04 12.98
N GLU A 108 25.25 -33.14 12.28
CA GLU A 108 25.36 -34.49 12.84
C GLU A 108 26.80 -34.84 13.24
N ASN A 109 27.77 -34.48 12.40
CA ASN A 109 29.20 -34.80 12.63
C ASN A 109 29.84 -33.86 13.66
N ASP A 110 29.40 -32.62 13.77
CA ASP A 110 29.92 -31.65 14.74
C ASP A 110 28.76 -30.83 15.34
N PRO A 111 28.00 -31.44 16.27
CA PRO A 111 26.83 -30.81 16.86
C PRO A 111 27.15 -29.66 17.84
N ASP A 112 28.43 -29.51 18.22
CA ASP A 112 28.87 -28.45 19.14
C ASP A 112 29.31 -27.19 18.39
N ASN A 113 29.23 -27.19 17.07
CA ASN A 113 29.46 -26.01 16.24
C ASN A 113 28.14 -25.21 16.06
N TYR A 114 28.12 -24.07 16.73
CA TYR A 114 26.95 -23.16 16.66
C TYR A 114 26.55 -22.77 15.25
N TRP A 115 27.54 -22.43 14.41
CA TRP A 115 27.31 -21.89 13.06
C TRP A 115 26.67 -22.90 12.09
N TYR A 116 27.03 -24.19 12.24
CA TYR A 116 26.42 -25.25 11.43
C TYR A 116 24.93 -25.39 11.78
N SER A 117 24.65 -25.46 13.10
CA SER A 117 23.27 -25.53 13.59
C SER A 117 22.45 -24.29 13.24
N GLN A 118 23.04 -23.10 13.31
CA GLN A 118 22.38 -21.85 12.95
C GLN A 118 22.07 -21.81 11.43
N GLY A 119 23.02 -22.23 10.58
CA GLY A 119 22.81 -22.33 9.13
C GLY A 119 21.67 -23.29 8.77
N LEU A 120 21.60 -24.44 9.43
CA LEU A 120 20.53 -25.42 9.22
C LEU A 120 19.17 -24.91 9.74
N ALA A 121 19.15 -24.26 10.89
CA ALA A 121 17.92 -23.68 11.46
C ALA A 121 17.34 -22.61 10.54
N ASN A 122 18.20 -21.74 9.98
CA ASN A 122 17.78 -20.72 9.02
C ASN A 122 17.21 -21.35 7.74
N LEU A 123 17.84 -22.42 7.24
CA LEU A 123 17.36 -23.14 6.06
C LEU A 123 15.98 -23.76 6.30
N TYR A 124 15.78 -24.43 7.43
CA TYR A 124 14.46 -24.99 7.79
C TYR A 124 13.38 -23.91 7.88
N GLN A 125 13.69 -22.73 8.42
CA GLN A 125 12.76 -21.60 8.46
C GLN A 125 12.43 -21.07 7.06
N GLN A 126 13.41 -20.95 6.16
CA GLN A 126 13.22 -20.52 4.79
C GLN A 126 12.35 -21.51 3.97
N GLN A 127 12.45 -22.80 4.27
CA GLN A 127 11.69 -23.86 3.61
C GLN A 127 10.34 -24.14 4.27
N ASP A 128 9.95 -23.35 5.29
CA ASP A 128 8.75 -23.53 6.11
C ASP A 128 8.68 -24.91 6.83
N GLU A 129 9.83 -25.55 7.07
CA GLU A 129 9.94 -26.80 7.82
C GLU A 129 9.90 -26.54 9.34
N LYS A 130 8.78 -26.02 9.83
CA LYS A 130 8.62 -25.46 11.18
C LYS A 130 8.98 -26.44 12.29
N GLU A 131 8.54 -27.68 12.18
CA GLU A 131 8.79 -28.72 13.20
C GLU A 131 10.28 -29.05 13.32
N LYS A 132 11.01 -29.13 12.20
CA LYS A 132 12.45 -29.34 12.21
C LYS A 132 13.20 -28.13 12.75
N ALA A 133 12.80 -26.93 12.34
CA ALA A 133 13.37 -25.69 12.88
C ALA A 133 13.21 -25.60 14.39
N MET A 134 11.98 -25.79 14.92
CA MET A 134 11.71 -25.76 16.36
C MET A 134 12.55 -26.78 17.13
N LYS A 135 12.60 -28.04 16.64
CA LYS A 135 13.38 -29.09 17.30
C LYS A 135 14.85 -28.75 17.38
N LEU A 136 15.43 -28.26 16.28
CA LEU A 136 16.84 -27.86 16.24
C LEU A 136 17.11 -26.65 17.12
N LEU A 137 16.25 -25.62 17.09
CA LEU A 137 16.39 -24.42 17.91
C LEU A 137 16.25 -24.73 19.41
N GLU A 138 15.37 -25.65 19.80
CA GLU A 138 15.28 -26.12 21.20
C GLU A 138 16.57 -26.82 21.64
N ASP A 139 17.16 -27.70 20.80
CA ASP A 139 18.45 -28.32 21.07
C ASP A 139 19.57 -27.28 21.18
N MET A 140 19.63 -26.33 20.24
CA MET A 140 20.56 -25.22 20.26
C MET A 140 20.45 -24.37 21.54
N SER A 141 19.23 -24.07 21.98
CA SER A 141 18.97 -23.24 23.17
C SER A 141 19.44 -23.88 24.47
N VAL A 142 19.57 -25.22 24.49
CA VAL A 142 20.11 -26.00 25.61
C VAL A 142 21.62 -26.19 25.51
N ARG A 143 22.12 -26.40 24.29
CA ARG A 143 23.52 -26.67 24.01
C ARG A 143 24.39 -25.40 24.08
N PHE A 144 23.92 -24.33 23.43
CA PHE A 144 24.61 -23.04 23.36
C PHE A 144 24.01 -22.04 24.34
N THR A 145 24.27 -22.25 25.61
CA THR A 145 23.63 -21.48 26.71
C THR A 145 24.02 -20.01 26.74
N ASP A 146 25.10 -19.61 26.11
CA ASP A 146 25.57 -18.23 25.96
C ASP A 146 24.89 -17.47 24.79
N LYS A 147 24.16 -18.18 23.92
CA LYS A 147 23.48 -17.60 22.77
C LYS A 147 21.98 -17.42 23.06
N LEU A 148 21.46 -16.24 22.68
CA LEU A 148 20.02 -15.91 22.80
C LEU A 148 19.27 -16.09 21.49
N ASP A 149 19.97 -16.05 20.35
CA ASP A 149 19.36 -16.13 19.02
C ASP A 149 18.41 -17.33 18.86
N PRO A 150 18.72 -18.54 19.35
CA PRO A 150 17.78 -19.67 19.29
C PRO A 150 16.48 -19.41 20.06
N LEU A 151 16.56 -18.70 21.19
CA LEU A 151 15.37 -18.36 21.98
C LEU A 151 14.51 -17.30 21.30
N TYR A 152 15.12 -16.29 20.68
CA TYR A 152 14.39 -15.30 19.90
C TYR A 152 13.72 -15.92 18.66
N ALA A 153 14.43 -16.82 17.97
CA ALA A 153 13.85 -17.54 16.85
C ALA A 153 12.68 -18.44 17.25
N LEU A 154 12.78 -19.13 18.40
CA LEU A 154 11.68 -19.90 18.96
C LEU A 154 10.50 -19.02 19.37
N LEU A 155 10.77 -17.86 19.95
CA LEU A 155 9.74 -16.90 20.34
C LEU A 155 8.92 -16.46 19.13
N ASP A 156 9.56 -16.12 18.02
CA ASP A 156 8.88 -15.76 16.76
C ASP A 156 8.02 -16.91 16.22
N ILE A 157 8.57 -18.12 16.16
CA ILE A 157 7.83 -19.30 15.66
C ILE A 157 6.62 -19.60 16.56
N TYR A 158 6.80 -19.62 17.89
CA TYR A 158 5.71 -19.92 18.82
C TYR A 158 4.64 -18.83 18.82
N ASN A 159 5.03 -17.56 18.64
CA ASN A 159 4.09 -16.45 18.58
C ASN A 159 3.23 -16.53 17.29
N ARG A 160 3.84 -16.82 16.13
CA ARG A 160 3.11 -17.04 14.86
C ARG A 160 2.18 -18.25 14.89
N GLN A 161 2.48 -19.24 15.72
CA GLN A 161 1.65 -20.43 15.92
C GLN A 161 0.65 -20.28 17.08
N GLU A 162 0.58 -19.11 17.71
CA GLU A 162 -0.28 -18.82 18.86
C GLU A 162 -0.06 -19.77 20.04
N GLN A 163 1.15 -20.35 20.17
CA GLN A 163 1.51 -21.25 21.26
C GLN A 163 1.96 -20.45 22.48
N TYR A 164 1.05 -19.68 23.05
CA TYR A 164 1.33 -18.66 24.06
C TYR A 164 1.98 -19.22 25.34
N ASP A 165 1.64 -20.44 25.77
CA ASP A 165 2.32 -21.10 26.90
C ASP A 165 3.83 -21.26 26.64
N LYS A 166 4.21 -21.61 25.40
CA LYS A 166 5.62 -21.74 25.01
C LYS A 166 6.27 -20.37 24.83
N VAL A 167 5.52 -19.37 24.37
CA VAL A 167 5.99 -17.97 24.32
C VAL A 167 6.39 -17.52 25.72
N ILE A 168 5.52 -17.67 26.72
CA ILE A 168 5.80 -17.33 28.13
C ILE A 168 7.00 -18.11 28.66
N ALA A 169 7.04 -19.42 28.41
CA ALA A 169 8.17 -20.25 28.85
C ALA A 169 9.50 -19.78 28.25
N THR A 170 9.49 -19.36 26.98
CA THR A 170 10.67 -18.84 26.27
C THR A 170 11.07 -17.46 26.79
N LEU A 171 10.11 -16.55 27.03
CA LEU A 171 10.35 -15.25 27.66
C LEU A 171 10.98 -15.41 29.07
N ASN A 172 10.49 -16.34 29.86
CA ASN A 172 11.07 -16.64 31.18
C ASN A 172 12.52 -17.17 31.06
N ARG A 173 12.84 -17.96 30.05
CA ARG A 173 14.21 -18.42 29.77
C ARG A 173 15.13 -17.25 29.37
N ILE A 174 14.63 -16.32 28.56
CA ILE A 174 15.37 -15.11 28.19
C ILE A 174 15.61 -14.25 29.44
N GLU A 175 14.56 -13.99 30.22
CA GLU A 175 14.64 -13.23 31.46
C GLU A 175 15.64 -13.86 32.45
N GLY A 176 15.64 -15.19 32.58
CA GLY A 176 16.60 -15.90 33.43
C GLY A 176 18.07 -15.73 33.03
N LYS A 177 18.33 -15.36 31.74
CA LYS A 177 19.69 -15.13 31.22
C LYS A 177 20.08 -13.65 31.24
N MET A 178 19.18 -12.76 30.84
CA MET A 178 19.43 -11.33 30.72
C MET A 178 19.11 -10.53 31.99
N GLY A 179 18.34 -11.10 32.89
CA GLY A 179 17.68 -10.39 33.98
C GLY A 179 16.33 -9.84 33.54
N LYS A 180 15.58 -9.33 34.50
CA LYS A 180 14.28 -8.69 34.29
C LYS A 180 14.46 -7.38 33.54
N SER A 181 13.58 -7.10 32.61
CA SER A 181 13.55 -5.83 31.91
C SER A 181 12.10 -5.40 31.63
N GLU A 182 11.90 -4.09 31.51
CA GLU A 182 10.62 -3.49 31.14
C GLU A 182 10.01 -4.16 29.89
N GLN A 183 10.83 -4.32 28.86
CA GLN A 183 10.40 -4.89 27.59
C GLN A 183 9.89 -6.33 27.72
N LEU A 184 10.60 -7.16 28.49
CA LEU A 184 10.19 -8.55 28.74
C LEU A 184 8.90 -8.63 29.56
N SER A 185 8.78 -7.80 30.60
CA SER A 185 7.57 -7.77 31.45
C SER A 185 6.35 -7.27 30.66
N MET A 186 6.50 -6.25 29.83
CA MET A 186 5.41 -5.77 28.97
C MET A 186 5.01 -6.81 27.91
N GLU A 187 5.97 -7.53 27.34
CA GLU A 187 5.66 -8.61 26.41
C GLU A 187 4.93 -9.77 27.08
N LYS A 188 5.37 -10.20 28.28
CA LYS A 188 4.64 -11.19 29.08
C LYS A 188 3.23 -10.71 29.43
N PHE A 189 3.09 -9.45 29.85
CA PHE A 189 1.79 -8.84 30.13
C PHE A 189 0.85 -8.95 28.93
N ARG A 190 1.34 -8.58 27.74
CA ARG A 190 0.58 -8.65 26.48
C ARG A 190 0.13 -10.10 26.17
N ILE A 191 1.04 -11.05 26.32
CA ILE A 191 0.75 -12.47 26.05
C ILE A 191 -0.26 -13.02 27.06
N TYR A 192 -0.12 -12.71 28.37
CA TYR A 192 -1.10 -13.12 29.36
C TYR A 192 -2.50 -12.55 29.09
N LEU A 193 -2.61 -11.33 28.59
CA LEU A 193 -3.90 -10.78 28.16
C LEU A 193 -4.50 -11.56 26.98
N GLN A 194 -3.68 -11.94 25.99
CA GLN A 194 -4.14 -12.77 24.86
C GLN A 194 -4.62 -14.17 25.33
N MET A 195 -3.93 -14.75 26.32
CA MET A 195 -4.33 -16.00 26.97
C MET A 195 -5.57 -15.85 27.87
N LYS A 196 -6.06 -14.63 28.08
CA LYS A 196 -7.09 -14.29 29.07
C LYS A 196 -6.68 -14.69 30.52
N ASP A 197 -5.38 -14.79 30.76
CA ASP A 197 -4.81 -15.02 32.09
C ASP A 197 -4.62 -13.69 32.82
N ASN A 198 -5.74 -13.12 33.23
CA ASN A 198 -5.77 -11.83 33.91
C ASN A 198 -4.96 -11.83 35.22
N LYS A 199 -4.81 -12.95 35.86
CA LYS A 199 -4.06 -13.05 37.14
C LYS A 199 -2.57 -12.80 36.90
N ASN A 200 -1.97 -13.48 35.96
CA ASN A 200 -0.55 -13.32 35.66
C ASN A 200 -0.27 -11.99 34.95
N ALA A 201 -1.16 -11.53 34.06
CA ALA A 201 -1.09 -10.18 33.48
C ALA A 201 -1.06 -9.11 34.58
N PHE A 202 -1.94 -9.22 35.55
CA PHE A 202 -1.99 -8.31 36.70
C PHE A 202 -0.69 -8.30 37.49
N HIS A 203 -0.14 -9.49 37.77
CA HIS A 203 1.12 -9.64 38.52
C HIS A 203 2.30 -8.96 37.78
N GLU A 204 2.39 -9.11 36.46
CA GLU A 204 3.47 -8.46 35.65
C GLU A 204 3.38 -6.95 35.74
N ILE A 205 2.18 -6.36 35.58
CA ILE A 205 2.02 -4.91 35.64
C ILE A 205 2.20 -4.35 37.05
N GLU A 206 1.75 -5.03 38.09
CA GLU A 206 2.02 -4.64 39.51
C GLU A 206 3.52 -4.63 39.78
N SER A 207 4.23 -5.60 39.24
CA SER A 207 5.68 -5.70 39.38
C SER A 207 6.40 -4.53 38.68
N LEU A 208 5.92 -4.11 37.50
CA LEU A 208 6.46 -2.92 36.81
C LEU A 208 6.18 -1.63 37.59
N VAL A 209 4.97 -1.46 38.12
CA VAL A 209 4.63 -0.29 38.95
C VAL A 209 5.48 -0.25 40.23
N ALA A 210 5.79 -1.41 40.84
CA ALA A 210 6.65 -1.48 42.03
C ALA A 210 8.11 -1.13 41.69
N GLU A 211 8.61 -1.52 40.53
CA GLU A 211 9.96 -1.25 40.07
C GLU A 211 10.14 0.19 39.55
N TYR A 212 9.11 0.73 38.89
CA TYR A 212 9.08 2.08 38.30
C TYR A 212 7.93 2.92 38.91
N PRO A 213 7.93 3.24 40.20
CA PRO A 213 6.78 3.88 40.87
C PRO A 213 6.47 5.30 40.41
N MET A 214 7.43 5.95 39.77
CA MET A 214 7.27 7.31 39.22
C MET A 214 6.85 7.31 37.75
N ASP A 215 6.78 6.15 37.08
CA ASP A 215 6.34 6.07 35.69
C ASP A 215 4.81 5.96 35.61
N SER A 216 4.18 7.06 35.28
CA SER A 216 2.73 7.17 35.14
C SER A 216 2.13 6.23 34.09
N ARG A 217 2.91 5.82 33.07
CA ARG A 217 2.44 4.89 32.02
C ARG A 217 2.01 3.56 32.63
N TYR A 218 2.83 2.97 33.51
CA TYR A 218 2.50 1.69 34.17
C TYR A 218 1.35 1.83 35.15
N GLN A 219 1.27 2.97 35.84
CA GLN A 219 0.14 3.24 36.73
C GLN A 219 -1.17 3.28 35.95
N VAL A 220 -1.22 3.97 34.79
CA VAL A 220 -2.43 4.02 33.96
C VAL A 220 -2.77 2.64 33.40
N VAL A 221 -1.78 1.86 32.94
CA VAL A 221 -2.00 0.48 32.48
C VAL A 221 -2.56 -0.39 33.59
N LEU A 222 -2.03 -0.27 34.83
CA LEU A 222 -2.59 -0.96 35.99
C LEU A 222 -4.05 -0.56 36.26
N GLY A 223 -4.36 0.72 36.18
CA GLY A 223 -5.74 1.22 36.26
C GLY A 223 -6.65 0.58 35.22
N ASN A 224 -6.18 0.45 33.97
CA ASN A 224 -6.93 -0.19 32.90
C ASN A 224 -7.16 -1.69 33.17
N VAL A 225 -6.18 -2.37 33.73
CA VAL A 225 -6.33 -3.77 34.17
C VAL A 225 -7.34 -3.89 35.33
N TYR A 226 -7.34 -2.96 36.29
CA TYR A 226 -8.38 -2.88 37.31
C TYR A 226 -9.78 -2.73 36.69
N MET A 227 -9.96 -1.83 35.68
CA MET A 227 -11.22 -1.66 34.97
C MET A 227 -11.71 -2.96 34.33
N GLN A 228 -10.83 -3.64 33.58
CA GLN A 228 -11.16 -4.90 32.91
C GLN A 228 -11.56 -6.02 33.88
N ASN A 229 -11.03 -5.99 35.11
CA ASN A 229 -11.34 -6.95 36.16
C ASN A 229 -12.48 -6.50 37.09
N GLY A 230 -13.22 -5.45 36.75
CA GLY A 230 -14.37 -4.96 37.50
C GLY A 230 -14.02 -4.18 38.78
N LYS A 231 -12.72 -3.94 39.06
CA LYS A 231 -12.22 -3.17 40.19
C LYS A 231 -12.26 -1.67 39.85
N LYS A 232 -13.48 -1.14 39.74
CA LYS A 232 -13.70 0.22 39.19
C LYS A 232 -13.16 1.32 40.11
N GLU A 233 -13.30 1.17 41.43
CA GLU A 233 -12.86 2.17 42.42
C GLU A 233 -11.34 2.26 42.49
N GLU A 234 -10.65 1.12 42.42
CA GLU A 234 -9.19 1.08 42.35
C GLU A 234 -8.68 1.74 41.08
N ALA A 235 -9.32 1.48 39.93
CA ALA A 235 -8.99 2.12 38.65
C ALA A 235 -9.14 3.65 38.74
N TYR A 236 -10.27 4.12 39.23
CA TYR A 236 -10.52 5.55 39.45
C TYR A 236 -9.46 6.19 40.33
N SER A 237 -9.12 5.56 41.45
CA SER A 237 -8.10 6.06 42.39
C SER A 237 -6.74 6.21 41.69
N VAL A 238 -6.35 5.23 40.89
CA VAL A 238 -5.09 5.28 40.13
C VAL A 238 -5.09 6.42 39.13
N TYR A 239 -6.16 6.54 38.31
CA TYR A 239 -6.24 7.62 37.30
C TYR A 239 -6.20 9.00 37.96
N ARG A 240 -6.93 9.19 39.06
CA ARG A 240 -6.92 10.45 39.81
C ARG A 240 -5.54 10.77 40.35
N LYS A 241 -4.86 9.80 40.97
CA LYS A 241 -3.51 9.96 41.49
C LYS A 241 -2.52 10.40 40.38
N VAL A 242 -2.62 9.80 39.19
CA VAL A 242 -1.77 10.19 38.08
C VAL A 242 -2.08 11.62 37.65
N LEU A 243 -3.36 12.00 37.49
CA LEU A 243 -3.76 13.35 37.07
C LEU A 243 -3.48 14.42 38.14
N ASP A 244 -3.44 14.07 39.44
CA ASP A 244 -3.04 15.00 40.49
C ASP A 244 -1.54 15.31 40.44
N ALA A 245 -0.71 14.34 39.99
CA ALA A 245 0.73 14.53 39.77
C ALA A 245 1.06 15.13 38.38
N GLU A 246 0.36 14.68 37.37
CA GLU A 246 0.52 15.05 35.96
C GLU A 246 -0.83 15.46 35.36
N PRO A 247 -1.28 16.71 35.56
CA PRO A 247 -2.61 17.15 35.10
C PRO A 247 -2.84 17.05 33.59
N ASP A 248 -1.76 17.04 32.81
CA ASP A 248 -1.80 16.98 31.34
C ASP A 248 -1.53 15.56 30.79
N ASN A 249 -1.54 14.53 31.64
CA ASN A 249 -1.32 13.15 31.21
C ASN A 249 -2.48 12.64 30.38
N ALA A 250 -2.28 12.59 29.06
CA ALA A 250 -3.32 12.25 28.09
C ALA A 250 -3.86 10.82 28.25
N MET A 251 -3.01 9.86 28.61
CA MET A 251 -3.44 8.47 28.88
C MET A 251 -4.38 8.40 30.07
N ALA A 252 -4.03 9.07 31.19
CA ALA A 252 -4.86 9.10 32.38
C ALA A 252 -6.18 9.84 32.13
N MET A 253 -6.15 10.96 31.37
CA MET A 253 -7.36 11.68 30.97
C MET A 253 -8.31 10.80 30.17
N TYR A 254 -7.78 10.07 29.18
CA TYR A 254 -8.58 9.18 28.34
C TYR A 254 -9.14 7.99 29.14
N SER A 255 -8.29 7.37 29.97
CA SER A 255 -8.71 6.26 30.83
C SER A 255 -9.78 6.67 31.84
N LEU A 256 -9.68 7.89 32.40
CA LEU A 256 -10.71 8.46 33.27
C LEU A 256 -12.01 8.76 32.52
N ALA A 257 -11.92 9.24 31.26
CA ALA A 257 -13.10 9.39 30.42
C ALA A 257 -13.79 8.03 30.19
N SER A 258 -13.03 7.00 29.81
CA SER A 258 -13.54 5.64 29.62
C SER A 258 -14.18 5.06 30.90
N TYR A 259 -13.62 5.38 32.08
CA TYR A 259 -14.21 5.02 33.36
C TYR A 259 -15.60 5.67 33.54
N TYR A 260 -15.74 6.98 33.28
CA TYR A 260 -17.02 7.67 33.39
C TYR A 260 -18.05 7.12 32.40
N GLU A 261 -17.64 6.76 31.19
CA GLU A 261 -18.51 6.10 30.22
C GLU A 261 -19.00 4.75 30.70
N ALA A 262 -18.09 3.87 31.16
CA ALA A 262 -18.39 2.52 31.66
C ALA A 262 -19.23 2.53 32.96
N THR A 263 -19.25 3.65 33.69
CA THR A 263 -20.06 3.84 34.91
C THR A 263 -21.34 4.63 34.64
N GLY A 264 -21.62 5.01 33.38
CA GLY A 264 -22.85 5.72 32.98
C GLY A 264 -22.88 7.20 33.36
N GLN A 265 -21.75 7.79 33.76
CA GLN A 265 -21.63 9.18 34.19
C GLN A 265 -21.40 10.10 32.97
N LYS A 266 -22.42 10.25 32.12
CA LYS A 266 -22.34 10.89 30.80
C LYS A 266 -21.79 12.33 30.83
N ASP A 267 -22.19 13.12 31.83
CA ASP A 267 -21.74 14.53 31.93
C ASP A 267 -20.25 14.62 32.28
N LEU A 268 -19.78 13.75 33.17
CA LEU A 268 -18.36 13.69 33.54
C LEU A 268 -17.51 13.16 32.37
N TYR A 269 -18.03 12.16 31.66
CA TYR A 269 -17.38 11.69 30.43
C TYR A 269 -17.18 12.82 29.41
N GLN A 270 -18.25 13.60 29.14
CA GLN A 270 -18.16 14.70 28.18
C GLN A 270 -17.15 15.77 28.63
N ARG A 271 -17.20 16.17 29.91
CA ARG A 271 -16.25 17.14 30.46
C ARG A 271 -14.79 16.64 30.40
N GLN A 272 -14.59 15.37 30.67
CA GLN A 272 -13.24 14.78 30.62
C GLN A 272 -12.69 14.69 29.20
N LEU A 273 -13.54 14.32 28.22
CA LEU A 273 -13.20 14.36 26.79
C LEU A 273 -12.86 15.78 26.33
N ASP A 274 -13.68 16.77 26.68
CA ASP A 274 -13.42 18.16 26.37
C ASP A 274 -12.09 18.62 26.97
N THR A 275 -11.83 18.25 28.23
CA THR A 275 -10.58 18.58 28.91
C THR A 275 -9.37 18.01 28.16
N LEU A 276 -9.45 16.76 27.70
CA LEU A 276 -8.38 16.12 26.93
C LEU A 276 -8.19 16.79 25.56
N LEU A 277 -9.27 16.92 24.79
CA LEU A 277 -9.21 17.31 23.40
C LEU A 277 -8.90 18.80 23.22
N LEU A 278 -9.34 19.65 24.17
CA LEU A 278 -9.08 21.07 24.15
C LEU A 278 -7.80 21.46 24.89
N ASN A 279 -7.07 20.53 25.52
CA ASN A 279 -5.81 20.80 26.18
C ASN A 279 -4.68 20.95 25.15
N LYS A 280 -4.10 22.14 25.05
CA LYS A 280 -3.00 22.43 24.11
C LYS A 280 -1.71 21.64 24.35
N LYS A 281 -1.52 21.10 25.56
CA LYS A 281 -0.33 20.31 25.91
C LYS A 281 -0.45 18.83 25.52
N VAL A 282 -1.66 18.36 25.21
CA VAL A 282 -1.87 16.99 24.71
C VAL A 282 -1.43 16.94 23.25
N PRO A 283 -0.56 15.99 22.87
CA PRO A 283 -0.08 15.84 21.50
C PRO A 283 -1.23 15.63 20.50
N SER A 284 -1.13 16.26 19.33
CA SER A 284 -2.13 16.21 18.25
C SER A 284 -2.42 14.77 17.82
N GLU A 285 -1.41 13.89 17.75
CA GLU A 285 -1.59 12.47 17.45
C GLU A 285 -2.48 11.75 18.47
N THR A 286 -2.31 12.05 19.76
CA THR A 286 -3.16 11.49 20.81
C THR A 286 -4.60 11.95 20.67
N LYS A 287 -4.81 13.25 20.44
CA LYS A 287 -6.14 13.82 20.18
C LYS A 287 -6.79 13.17 18.95
N LEU A 288 -6.04 13.00 17.88
CA LEU A 288 -6.50 12.37 16.64
C LEU A 288 -6.97 10.93 16.89
N ASN A 289 -6.19 10.15 17.65
CA ASN A 289 -6.57 8.77 17.98
C ASN A 289 -7.84 8.71 18.84
N VAL A 290 -7.97 9.59 19.81
CA VAL A 290 -9.19 9.72 20.64
C VAL A 290 -10.39 10.11 19.79
N MET A 291 -10.22 11.08 18.87
CA MET A 291 -11.29 11.50 17.96
C MET A 291 -11.73 10.39 17.00
N ARG A 292 -10.80 9.61 16.46
CA ARG A 292 -11.12 8.43 15.63
C ARG A 292 -11.98 7.43 16.39
N GLN A 293 -11.60 7.09 17.62
CA GLN A 293 -12.36 6.18 18.45
C GLN A 293 -13.75 6.74 18.78
N PHE A 294 -13.81 8.02 19.13
CA PHE A 294 -15.07 8.69 19.42
C PHE A 294 -16.03 8.69 18.21
N VAL A 295 -15.53 8.96 17.00
CA VAL A 295 -16.32 8.89 15.77
C VAL A 295 -16.85 7.47 15.54
N VAL A 296 -15.97 6.46 15.62
CA VAL A 296 -16.37 5.05 15.42
C VAL A 296 -17.42 4.62 16.43
N GLN A 297 -17.24 4.95 17.70
CA GLN A 297 -18.19 4.62 18.76
C GLN A 297 -19.54 5.30 18.55
N ASN A 298 -19.53 6.60 18.17
CA ASN A 298 -20.76 7.33 17.89
C ASN A 298 -21.56 6.71 16.73
N GLU A 299 -20.87 6.26 15.68
CA GLU A 299 -21.49 5.59 14.53
C GLU A 299 -22.08 4.22 14.91
N GLN A 300 -21.34 3.41 15.67
CA GLN A 300 -21.80 2.11 16.14
C GLN A 300 -23.03 2.21 17.05
N ASP A 301 -23.08 3.23 17.88
CA ASP A 301 -24.22 3.48 18.76
C ASP A 301 -25.43 4.10 18.04
N GLY A 302 -25.30 4.44 16.75
CA GLY A 302 -26.34 5.10 15.96
C GLY A 302 -26.74 6.47 16.50
N LYS A 303 -25.80 7.17 17.17
CA LYS A 303 -26.03 8.48 17.77
C LYS A 303 -26.00 9.59 16.72
N ASP A 304 -26.67 10.70 17.02
CA ASP A 304 -26.68 11.90 16.19
C ASP A 304 -25.25 12.44 15.93
N SER A 305 -24.98 12.78 14.67
CA SER A 305 -23.72 13.35 14.22
C SER A 305 -23.43 14.74 14.81
N THR A 306 -24.44 15.45 15.29
CA THR A 306 -24.32 16.82 15.84
C THR A 306 -23.26 16.91 16.93
N ARG A 307 -23.20 15.90 17.79
CA ARG A 307 -22.22 15.84 18.89
C ARG A 307 -20.78 15.76 18.36
N VAL A 308 -20.56 14.95 17.35
CA VAL A 308 -19.24 14.76 16.72
C VAL A 308 -18.82 16.05 16.02
N ILE A 309 -19.73 16.65 15.27
CA ILE A 309 -19.52 17.92 14.55
C ILE A 309 -19.16 19.03 15.54
N ASN A 310 -19.96 19.26 16.58
CA ASN A 310 -19.70 20.29 17.58
C ASN A 310 -18.33 20.12 18.27
N LEU A 311 -17.89 18.88 18.46
CA LEU A 311 -16.60 18.63 19.08
C LEU A 311 -15.45 18.98 18.13
N PHE A 312 -15.55 18.60 16.85
CA PHE A 312 -14.60 19.00 15.83
C PHE A 312 -14.51 20.52 15.68
N ASP A 313 -15.65 21.21 15.61
CA ASP A 313 -15.70 22.67 15.48
C ASP A 313 -14.94 23.35 16.63
N ARG A 314 -15.19 22.93 17.88
CA ARG A 314 -14.49 23.47 19.05
C ARG A 314 -12.97 23.18 19.05
N ILE A 315 -12.54 22.04 18.49
CA ILE A 315 -11.11 21.75 18.36
C ILE A 315 -10.50 22.65 17.29
N LEU A 316 -11.20 22.85 16.17
CA LEU A 316 -10.71 23.69 15.07
C LEU A 316 -10.68 25.19 15.41
N GLU A 317 -11.53 25.66 16.32
CA GLU A 317 -11.46 27.01 16.87
C GLU A 317 -10.13 27.32 17.58
N GLN A 318 -9.35 26.28 17.96
CA GLN A 318 -8.03 26.44 18.59
C GLN A 318 -6.89 26.61 17.59
N GLU A 319 -7.19 26.69 16.28
CA GLU A 319 -6.19 26.78 15.21
C GLU A 319 -5.12 25.69 15.31
N PRO A 320 -5.49 24.42 15.03
CA PRO A 320 -4.57 23.31 15.13
C PRO A 320 -3.35 23.50 14.21
N ASP A 321 -2.19 23.14 14.71
CA ASP A 321 -0.91 23.15 14.00
C ASP A 321 -0.64 21.84 13.21
N ASP A 322 -1.56 20.89 13.30
CA ASP A 322 -1.51 19.57 12.64
C ASP A 322 -2.74 19.34 11.78
N ALA A 323 -2.53 18.82 10.57
CA ALA A 323 -3.58 18.58 9.58
C ALA A 323 -4.46 17.35 9.86
N GLY A 324 -4.07 16.48 10.80
CA GLY A 324 -4.72 15.18 11.02
C GLY A 324 -6.16 15.28 11.48
N ILE A 325 -6.45 16.14 12.46
CA ILE A 325 -7.83 16.33 12.98
C ILE A 325 -8.71 17.04 11.95
N PRO A 326 -8.28 18.16 11.32
CA PRO A 326 -9.04 18.76 10.21
C PRO A 326 -9.33 17.77 9.07
N MET A 327 -8.35 16.93 8.72
CA MET A 327 -8.53 15.91 7.67
C MET A 327 -9.56 14.84 8.08
N LEU A 328 -9.50 14.37 9.33
CA LEU A 328 -10.51 13.44 9.86
C LEU A 328 -11.91 14.05 9.86
N TYR A 329 -12.01 15.33 10.22
CA TYR A 329 -13.28 16.04 10.20
C TYR A 329 -13.85 16.17 8.80
N ALA A 330 -13.03 16.61 7.84
CA ALA A 330 -13.46 16.71 6.45
C ALA A 330 -13.94 15.36 5.89
N GLN A 331 -13.22 14.28 6.17
CA GLN A 331 -13.62 12.92 5.79
C GLN A 331 -14.96 12.52 6.43
N TYR A 332 -15.15 12.85 7.71
CA TYR A 332 -16.42 12.60 8.40
C TYR A 332 -17.57 13.36 7.76
N LEU A 333 -17.42 14.65 7.49
CA LEU A 333 -18.42 15.47 6.82
C LEU A 333 -18.77 14.93 5.43
N LEU A 334 -17.77 14.54 4.63
CA LEU A 334 -17.99 13.93 3.31
C LEU A 334 -18.75 12.60 3.42
N SER A 335 -18.46 11.79 4.42
CA SER A 335 -19.18 10.53 4.66
C SER A 335 -20.66 10.74 5.00
N LYS A 336 -21.01 11.92 5.52
CA LYS A 336 -22.38 12.34 5.82
C LYS A 336 -23.05 13.12 4.68
N GLY A 337 -22.37 13.29 3.53
CA GLY A 337 -22.87 14.08 2.41
C GLY A 337 -22.86 15.60 2.63
N MET A 338 -22.16 16.07 3.67
CA MET A 338 -22.05 17.48 4.05
C MET A 338 -20.89 18.15 3.30
N ASN A 339 -20.98 18.14 1.97
CA ASN A 339 -19.88 18.59 1.11
C ASN A 339 -19.58 20.08 1.28
N LYS A 340 -20.61 20.92 1.46
CA LYS A 340 -20.44 22.37 1.61
C LYS A 340 -19.60 22.74 2.83
N GLU A 341 -19.76 21.99 3.90
CA GLU A 341 -19.06 22.16 5.17
C GLU A 341 -17.65 21.54 5.10
N ALA A 342 -17.48 20.44 4.35
CA ALA A 342 -16.22 19.71 4.23
C ALA A 342 -15.14 20.48 3.44
N PHE A 343 -15.52 21.17 2.35
CA PHE A 343 -14.53 21.82 1.48
C PHE A 343 -13.76 22.98 2.16
N PRO A 344 -14.38 23.86 2.97
CA PRO A 344 -13.61 24.82 3.76
C PRO A 344 -12.60 24.16 4.70
N VAL A 345 -12.94 23.04 5.32
CA VAL A 345 -12.05 22.28 6.20
C VAL A 345 -10.88 21.67 5.41
N LEU A 346 -11.14 21.12 4.20
CA LEU A 346 -10.06 20.63 3.32
C LEU A 346 -9.10 21.77 2.90
N ARG A 347 -9.60 22.98 2.68
CA ARG A 347 -8.73 24.14 2.42
C ARG A 347 -7.88 24.49 3.63
N GLN A 348 -8.43 24.40 4.84
CA GLN A 348 -7.67 24.57 6.07
C GLN A 348 -6.59 23.48 6.20
N VAL A 349 -6.87 22.23 5.84
CA VAL A 349 -5.86 21.16 5.76
C VAL A 349 -4.70 21.59 4.87
N LEU A 350 -4.96 22.13 3.67
CA LEU A 350 -3.91 22.58 2.75
C LEU A 350 -3.17 23.84 3.23
N THR A 351 -3.78 24.64 4.10
CA THR A 351 -3.09 25.77 4.75
C THR A 351 -2.07 25.29 5.77
N ILE A 352 -2.41 24.23 6.52
CA ILE A 352 -1.55 23.63 7.55
C ILE A 352 -0.47 22.73 6.90
N ASP A 353 -0.90 21.89 5.95
CA ASP A 353 -0.05 20.96 5.21
C ASP A 353 -0.26 21.12 3.69
N PRO A 354 0.49 22.00 3.04
CA PRO A 354 0.41 22.21 1.59
C PRO A 354 0.75 20.97 0.75
N THR A 355 1.43 19.98 1.34
CA THR A 355 1.81 18.74 0.66
C THR A 355 0.74 17.66 0.71
N ASN A 356 -0.39 17.92 1.37
CA ASN A 356 -1.46 16.94 1.56
C ASN A 356 -2.21 16.63 0.25
N THR A 357 -1.69 15.63 -0.45
CA THR A 357 -2.23 15.16 -1.73
C THR A 357 -3.70 14.74 -1.62
N ALA A 358 -4.09 14.07 -0.53
CA ALA A 358 -5.46 13.58 -0.37
C ALA A 358 -6.47 14.73 -0.29
N ALA A 359 -6.19 15.76 0.51
CA ALA A 359 -7.05 16.94 0.61
C ALA A 359 -7.14 17.67 -0.74
N ARG A 360 -6.00 17.83 -1.43
CA ARG A 360 -5.93 18.50 -2.73
C ARG A 360 -6.74 17.75 -3.79
N MET A 361 -6.62 16.41 -3.86
CA MET A 361 -7.37 15.60 -4.81
C MET A 361 -8.89 15.60 -4.54
N MET A 362 -9.31 15.65 -3.27
CA MET A 362 -10.74 15.79 -2.93
C MET A 362 -11.31 17.13 -3.40
N LEU A 363 -10.58 18.22 -3.20
CA LEU A 363 -10.96 19.55 -3.70
C LEU A 363 -10.95 19.62 -5.22
N LEU A 364 -9.92 19.05 -5.85
CA LEU A 364 -9.79 18.98 -7.30
C LEU A 364 -10.96 18.23 -7.94
N GLY A 365 -11.34 17.07 -7.37
CA GLY A 365 -12.49 16.31 -7.85
C GLY A 365 -13.79 17.11 -7.82
N GLU A 366 -13.98 17.96 -6.82
CA GLU A 366 -15.14 18.85 -6.75
C GLU A 366 -15.06 20.00 -7.75
N ALA A 367 -13.89 20.62 -7.92
CA ALA A 367 -13.67 21.71 -8.87
C ALA A 367 -13.89 21.21 -10.32
N VAL A 368 -13.39 20.03 -10.66
CA VAL A 368 -13.61 19.39 -11.96
C VAL A 368 -15.09 19.08 -12.18
N ARG A 369 -15.79 18.53 -11.17
CA ARG A 369 -17.23 18.22 -11.28
C ARG A 369 -18.09 19.48 -11.49
N LYS A 370 -17.64 20.63 -10.97
CA LYS A 370 -18.30 21.93 -11.15
C LYS A 370 -17.88 22.69 -12.38
N GLU A 371 -16.91 22.17 -13.13
CA GLU A 371 -16.26 22.86 -14.25
C GLU A 371 -15.65 24.21 -13.84
N ASP A 372 -15.24 24.32 -12.55
CA ASP A 372 -14.56 25.52 -12.03
C ASP A 372 -13.06 25.45 -12.42
N TYR A 373 -12.79 25.76 -13.67
CA TYR A 373 -11.41 25.68 -14.21
C TYR A 373 -10.43 26.61 -13.52
N LYS A 374 -10.91 27.72 -12.93
CA LYS A 374 -10.06 28.59 -12.12
C LYS A 374 -9.56 27.87 -10.88
N ASP A 375 -10.46 27.25 -10.12
CA ASP A 375 -10.10 26.48 -8.92
C ASP A 375 -9.25 25.26 -9.27
N VAL A 376 -9.52 24.60 -10.42
CA VAL A 376 -8.66 23.52 -10.93
C VAL A 376 -7.23 24.01 -11.15
N ILE A 377 -7.04 25.19 -11.80
CA ILE A 377 -5.72 25.78 -12.04
C ILE A 377 -5.03 26.07 -10.71
N ASP A 378 -5.67 26.79 -9.80
CA ASP A 378 -5.08 27.18 -8.51
C ASP A 378 -4.65 25.95 -7.69
N LEU A 379 -5.48 24.89 -7.65
CA LEU A 379 -5.18 23.66 -6.94
C LEU A 379 -4.04 22.86 -7.59
N CYS A 380 -4.03 22.78 -8.93
CA CYS A 380 -3.04 22.00 -9.65
C CYS A 380 -1.69 22.72 -9.76
N GLU A 381 -1.63 24.04 -9.94
CA GLU A 381 -0.39 24.79 -9.90
C GLU A 381 0.32 24.57 -8.56
N ALA A 382 -0.40 24.75 -7.43
CA ALA A 382 0.13 24.47 -6.11
C ALA A 382 0.50 22.97 -5.95
N GLY A 383 -0.27 22.04 -6.56
CA GLY A 383 0.02 20.61 -6.55
C GLY A 383 1.32 20.25 -7.26
N VAL A 384 1.56 20.84 -8.42
CA VAL A 384 2.80 20.67 -9.21
C VAL A 384 4.04 21.20 -8.46
N GLU A 385 3.88 22.21 -7.61
CA GLU A 385 4.98 22.75 -6.80
C GLU A 385 5.27 21.88 -5.59
N THR A 386 4.24 21.39 -4.90
CA THR A 386 4.39 20.68 -3.62
C THR A 386 4.58 19.17 -3.79
N ASN A 387 4.06 18.58 -4.87
CA ASN A 387 4.08 17.14 -5.16
C ASN A 387 4.42 16.92 -6.65
N PRO A 388 5.63 17.28 -7.10
CA PRO A 388 5.99 17.28 -8.52
C PRO A 388 5.99 15.89 -9.18
N GLU A 389 5.99 14.81 -8.40
CA GLU A 389 5.90 13.44 -8.88
C GLU A 389 4.49 13.00 -9.27
N MET A 390 3.46 13.79 -8.88
CA MET A 390 2.05 13.46 -9.12
C MET A 390 1.61 13.97 -10.50
N LEU A 391 1.67 13.09 -11.49
CA LEU A 391 1.32 13.41 -12.88
C LEU A 391 -0.14 13.84 -13.07
N GLU A 392 -1.02 13.47 -12.16
CA GLU A 392 -2.43 13.85 -12.17
C GLU A 392 -2.62 15.37 -12.11
N PHE A 393 -1.81 16.09 -11.33
CA PHE A 393 -1.90 17.55 -11.28
C PHE A 393 -1.53 18.21 -12.61
N TYR A 394 -0.51 17.68 -13.27
CA TYR A 394 -0.12 18.18 -14.62
C TYR A 394 -1.22 17.91 -15.64
N PHE A 395 -1.85 16.75 -15.57
CA PHE A 395 -2.90 16.35 -16.51
C PHE A 395 -4.13 17.27 -16.39
N TYR A 396 -4.67 17.43 -15.17
CA TYR A 396 -5.82 18.32 -14.97
C TYR A 396 -5.48 19.78 -15.26
N LEU A 397 -4.26 20.21 -14.97
CA LEU A 397 -3.79 21.56 -15.27
C LEU A 397 -3.71 21.80 -16.78
N ALA A 398 -3.21 20.83 -17.55
CA ALA A 398 -3.18 20.92 -19.02
C ALA A 398 -4.59 21.03 -19.60
N ILE A 399 -5.54 20.24 -19.11
CA ILE A 399 -6.95 20.33 -19.51
C ILE A 399 -7.53 21.69 -19.15
N ALA A 400 -7.30 22.19 -17.93
CA ALA A 400 -7.85 23.47 -17.47
C ALA A 400 -7.25 24.65 -18.27
N TYR A 401 -5.95 24.63 -18.57
CA TYR A 401 -5.33 25.62 -19.45
C TYR A 401 -5.89 25.57 -20.86
N ASN A 402 -6.16 24.37 -21.38
CA ASN A 402 -6.78 24.23 -22.71
C ASN A 402 -8.18 24.84 -22.74
N GLN A 403 -9.00 24.59 -21.72
CA GLN A 403 -10.33 25.20 -21.61
C GLN A 403 -10.29 26.73 -21.44
N ALA A 404 -9.19 27.24 -20.83
CA ALA A 404 -8.93 28.67 -20.71
C ALA A 404 -8.26 29.30 -21.94
N GLU A 405 -8.10 28.54 -23.05
CA GLU A 405 -7.42 28.94 -24.30
C GLU A 405 -5.96 29.40 -24.07
N ARG A 406 -5.30 28.90 -23.00
CA ARG A 406 -3.90 29.22 -22.61
C ARG A 406 -2.92 28.24 -23.25
N THR A 407 -2.86 28.17 -24.58
CA THR A 407 -2.13 27.13 -25.33
C THR A 407 -0.64 27.06 -24.99
N ASP A 408 0.04 28.21 -24.76
CA ASP A 408 1.46 28.20 -24.39
C ASP A 408 1.69 27.55 -23.02
N ASP A 409 0.76 27.74 -22.07
CA ASP A 409 0.82 27.10 -20.76
C ASP A 409 0.53 25.58 -20.86
N VAL A 410 -0.36 25.16 -21.78
CA VAL A 410 -0.58 23.73 -22.08
C VAL A 410 0.73 23.08 -22.55
N ILE A 411 1.43 23.71 -23.50
CA ILE A 411 2.71 23.18 -24.00
C ILE A 411 3.72 23.09 -22.86
N SER A 412 3.89 24.17 -22.09
CA SER A 412 4.84 24.25 -20.99
C SER A 412 4.59 23.17 -19.92
N ILE A 413 3.33 23.01 -19.49
CA ILE A 413 3.01 22.08 -18.41
C ILE A 413 3.14 20.62 -18.87
N CYS A 414 2.75 20.29 -20.09
CA CYS A 414 2.95 18.96 -20.65
C CYS A 414 4.44 18.61 -20.81
N GLN A 415 5.27 19.55 -21.28
CA GLN A 415 6.72 19.36 -21.35
C GLN A 415 7.30 19.14 -19.96
N LYS A 416 6.87 19.91 -18.96
CA LYS A 416 7.28 19.73 -17.56
C LYS A 416 6.86 18.37 -17.01
N ALA A 417 5.64 17.92 -17.29
CA ALA A 417 5.16 16.58 -16.92
C ALA A 417 6.06 15.47 -17.49
N LEU A 418 6.44 15.59 -18.76
CA LEU A 418 7.31 14.62 -19.42
C LEU A 418 8.71 14.52 -18.79
N THR A 419 9.19 15.56 -18.08
CA THR A 419 10.45 15.49 -17.32
C THR A 419 10.31 14.72 -16.01
N GLN A 420 9.11 14.49 -15.52
CA GLN A 420 8.84 13.74 -14.28
C GLN A 420 8.59 12.24 -14.51
N ILE A 421 8.59 11.81 -15.77
CA ILE A 421 8.34 10.40 -16.11
C ILE A 421 9.48 9.52 -15.63
N THR A 422 9.11 8.39 -15.02
CA THR A 422 10.02 7.34 -14.57
C THR A 422 9.74 6.02 -15.30
N ALA A 423 10.56 5.01 -15.03
CA ALA A 423 10.34 3.65 -15.59
C ALA A 423 9.01 3.02 -15.14
N ASP A 424 8.48 3.47 -13.99
CA ASP A 424 7.23 2.97 -13.40
C ASP A 424 5.99 3.75 -13.87
N SER A 425 6.18 4.83 -14.64
CA SER A 425 5.08 5.64 -15.15
C SER A 425 4.23 4.84 -16.15
N LYS A 426 2.91 4.96 -16.03
CA LYS A 426 1.97 4.28 -16.94
C LYS A 426 2.11 4.84 -18.34
N LYS A 427 2.31 3.96 -19.32
CA LYS A 427 2.49 4.33 -20.72
C LYS A 427 1.29 5.09 -21.31
N GLU A 428 0.09 4.76 -20.84
CA GLU A 428 -1.15 5.43 -21.25
C GLU A 428 -1.12 6.90 -20.86
N VAL A 429 -0.71 7.23 -19.64
CA VAL A 429 -0.60 8.62 -19.15
C VAL A 429 0.45 9.40 -19.95
N VAL A 430 1.58 8.77 -20.25
CA VAL A 430 2.62 9.40 -21.09
C VAL A 430 2.08 9.68 -22.50
N SER A 431 1.35 8.73 -23.07
CA SER A 431 0.67 8.88 -24.37
C SER A 431 -0.31 10.05 -24.37
N ASP A 432 -1.07 10.22 -23.29
CA ASP A 432 -2.05 11.30 -23.17
C ASP A 432 -1.37 12.68 -23.15
N PHE A 433 -0.24 12.85 -22.44
CA PHE A 433 0.53 14.10 -22.49
C PHE A 433 1.05 14.43 -23.89
N TYR A 434 1.55 13.43 -24.61
CA TYR A 434 1.97 13.63 -25.99
C TYR A 434 0.79 13.94 -26.93
N SER A 435 -0.38 13.36 -26.70
CA SER A 435 -1.60 13.70 -27.46
C SER A 435 -2.02 15.15 -27.23
N ILE A 436 -2.06 15.60 -25.96
CA ILE A 436 -2.37 17.00 -25.62
C ILE A 436 -1.36 17.97 -26.23
N LEU A 437 -0.07 17.62 -26.23
CA LEU A 437 0.97 18.40 -26.91
C LEU A 437 0.72 18.48 -28.41
N GLY A 438 0.31 17.39 -29.05
CA GLY A 438 -0.05 17.35 -30.46
C GLY A 438 -1.16 18.35 -30.80
N ASP A 439 -2.23 18.34 -29.99
CA ASP A 439 -3.35 19.28 -30.14
C ASP A 439 -2.91 20.74 -29.94
N ALA A 440 -2.11 21.00 -28.92
CA ALA A 440 -1.62 22.34 -28.58
C ALA A 440 -0.67 22.89 -29.65
N TYR A 441 0.25 22.07 -30.18
CA TYR A 441 1.13 22.47 -31.26
C TYR A 441 0.35 22.73 -32.56
N HIS A 442 -0.64 21.89 -32.88
CA HIS A 442 -1.50 22.12 -34.02
C HIS A 442 -2.27 23.44 -33.93
N THR A 443 -2.80 23.77 -32.72
CA THR A 443 -3.49 25.05 -32.46
C THR A 443 -2.57 26.27 -32.70
N LYS A 444 -1.25 26.07 -32.55
CA LYS A 444 -0.21 27.11 -32.84
C LYS A 444 0.32 27.08 -34.27
N ASP A 445 -0.27 26.30 -35.19
CA ASP A 445 0.21 26.05 -36.53
C ASP A 445 1.63 25.43 -36.60
N LEU A 446 2.08 24.78 -35.52
CA LEU A 446 3.36 24.06 -35.43
C LEU A 446 3.18 22.60 -35.83
N ASN A 447 2.82 22.37 -37.11
CA ASN A 447 2.36 21.07 -37.56
C ASN A 447 3.44 19.98 -37.52
N THR A 448 4.72 20.34 -37.69
CA THR A 448 5.84 19.38 -37.57
C THR A 448 5.96 18.82 -36.17
N GLU A 449 5.91 19.71 -35.16
CA GLU A 449 5.96 19.37 -33.74
C GLU A 449 4.70 18.60 -33.32
N ALA A 450 3.53 19.00 -33.82
CA ALA A 450 2.27 18.32 -33.59
C ALA A 450 2.32 16.84 -34.02
N TYR A 451 2.76 16.59 -35.26
CA TYR A 451 2.86 15.21 -35.76
C TYR A 451 3.91 14.38 -35.06
N ALA A 452 5.05 14.96 -34.68
CA ALA A 452 6.05 14.28 -33.86
C ALA A 452 5.51 13.92 -32.47
N ALA A 453 4.69 14.77 -31.87
CA ALA A 453 4.03 14.51 -30.62
C ALA A 453 3.00 13.36 -30.74
N TYR A 454 2.15 13.36 -31.75
CA TYR A 454 1.22 12.25 -31.99
C TYR A 454 1.92 10.93 -32.30
N ASP A 455 2.99 10.94 -33.07
CA ASP A 455 3.79 9.74 -33.33
C ASP A 455 4.37 9.20 -31.98
N SER A 456 4.84 10.10 -31.10
CA SER A 456 5.28 9.73 -29.76
C SER A 456 4.15 9.16 -28.90
N ALA A 457 2.97 9.77 -28.93
CA ALA A 457 1.79 9.27 -28.22
C ALA A 457 1.48 7.82 -28.64
N LEU A 458 1.48 7.54 -29.94
CA LEU A 458 1.17 6.21 -30.48
C LEU A 458 2.29 5.18 -30.25
N VAL A 459 3.53 5.61 -30.02
CA VAL A 459 4.62 4.73 -29.57
C VAL A 459 4.38 4.24 -28.14
N TYR A 460 3.92 5.13 -27.24
CA TYR A 460 3.61 4.75 -25.85
C TYR A 460 2.30 3.97 -25.75
N ASN A 461 1.26 4.38 -26.49
CA ASN A 461 -0.02 3.69 -26.54
C ASN A 461 -0.61 3.72 -27.95
N SER A 462 -0.36 2.67 -28.73
CA SER A 462 -0.86 2.52 -30.11
C SER A 462 -2.39 2.48 -30.24
N SER A 463 -3.10 2.37 -29.10
CA SER A 463 -4.56 2.34 -29.00
C SER A 463 -5.13 3.61 -28.37
N ASN A 464 -4.35 4.68 -28.27
CA ASN A 464 -4.87 5.97 -27.79
C ASN A 464 -5.86 6.55 -28.81
N ILE A 465 -7.14 6.34 -28.54
CA ILE A 465 -8.24 6.67 -29.46
C ILE A 465 -8.27 8.17 -29.76
N GLY A 466 -8.05 9.03 -28.75
CA GLY A 466 -7.99 10.48 -28.91
C GLY A 466 -6.87 10.90 -29.87
N ALA A 467 -5.65 10.41 -29.63
CA ALA A 467 -4.51 10.69 -30.48
C ALA A 467 -4.73 10.18 -31.92
N LEU A 468 -5.27 8.96 -32.09
CA LEU A 468 -5.57 8.40 -33.40
C LEU A 468 -6.57 9.26 -34.16
N ASN A 469 -7.66 9.70 -33.52
CA ASN A 469 -8.68 10.53 -34.16
C ASN A 469 -8.15 11.90 -34.57
N ASN A 470 -7.53 12.62 -33.60
CA ASN A 470 -7.09 13.99 -33.85
C ASN A 470 -5.98 14.05 -34.90
N TYR A 471 -5.02 13.12 -34.80
CA TYR A 471 -3.96 13.00 -35.81
C TYR A 471 -4.53 12.71 -37.20
N ALA A 472 -5.46 11.76 -37.29
CA ALA A 472 -6.11 11.41 -38.58
C ALA A 472 -6.89 12.60 -39.14
N TYR A 473 -7.64 13.32 -38.32
CA TYR A 473 -8.39 14.52 -38.72
C TYR A 473 -7.46 15.60 -39.27
N TYR A 474 -6.40 15.96 -38.54
CA TYR A 474 -5.48 17.01 -39.01
C TYR A 474 -4.74 16.63 -40.28
N LEU A 475 -4.33 15.37 -40.45
CA LEU A 475 -3.78 14.89 -41.71
C LEU A 475 -4.78 15.04 -42.87
N SER A 476 -6.07 14.77 -42.63
CA SER A 476 -7.11 14.89 -43.65
C SER A 476 -7.37 16.33 -44.04
N VAL A 477 -7.43 17.25 -43.09
CA VAL A 477 -7.57 18.69 -43.35
C VAL A 477 -6.41 19.23 -44.19
N GLU A 478 -5.19 18.75 -43.97
CA GLU A 478 -4.02 19.12 -44.79
C GLU A 478 -3.87 18.29 -46.07
N ARG A 479 -4.70 17.30 -46.31
CA ARG A 479 -4.62 16.36 -47.43
C ARG A 479 -3.27 15.63 -47.51
N ARG A 480 -2.71 15.28 -46.34
CA ARG A 480 -1.41 14.59 -46.21
C ARG A 480 -1.61 13.19 -45.71
N ASN A 481 -0.90 12.22 -46.28
CA ASN A 481 -0.88 10.83 -45.81
C ASN A 481 -2.29 10.27 -45.53
N LEU A 482 -3.24 10.51 -46.47
CA LEU A 482 -4.65 10.14 -46.30
C LEU A 482 -4.84 8.63 -46.03
N ASP A 483 -3.95 7.75 -46.54
CA ASP A 483 -4.00 6.32 -46.25
C ASP A 483 -3.68 6.04 -44.76
N LYS A 484 -2.67 6.72 -44.17
CA LYS A 484 -2.37 6.65 -42.76
C LYS A 484 -3.53 7.18 -41.92
N ALA A 485 -4.12 8.31 -42.35
CA ALA A 485 -5.27 8.91 -41.69
C ALA A 485 -6.46 7.95 -41.65
N GLU A 486 -6.78 7.30 -42.79
CA GLU A 486 -7.86 6.32 -42.89
C GLU A 486 -7.62 5.11 -41.94
N GLU A 487 -6.41 4.53 -41.94
CA GLU A 487 -6.08 3.41 -41.06
C GLU A 487 -6.28 3.78 -39.59
N MET A 488 -5.84 4.97 -39.17
CA MET A 488 -5.97 5.44 -37.79
C MET A 488 -7.45 5.67 -37.41
N SER A 489 -8.18 6.39 -38.25
CA SER A 489 -9.58 6.73 -38.02
C SER A 489 -10.48 5.47 -38.08
N TYR A 490 -10.17 4.49 -38.95
CA TYR A 490 -10.88 3.21 -38.91
C TYR A 490 -10.76 2.49 -37.59
N LYS A 491 -9.60 2.56 -36.90
CA LYS A 491 -9.41 2.00 -35.57
C LYS A 491 -10.31 2.68 -34.53
N THR A 492 -10.52 4.01 -34.66
CA THR A 492 -11.40 4.75 -33.73
C THR A 492 -12.87 4.38 -33.92
N VAL A 493 -13.34 4.34 -35.18
CA VAL A 493 -14.71 3.89 -35.47
C VAL A 493 -14.96 2.45 -35.06
N LYS A 494 -13.96 1.56 -35.21
CA LYS A 494 -14.08 0.18 -34.74
C LYS A 494 -14.16 0.07 -33.21
N ALA A 495 -13.46 0.94 -32.49
CA ALA A 495 -13.46 0.96 -31.02
C ALA A 495 -14.76 1.54 -30.45
N GLU A 496 -15.26 2.62 -31.07
CA GLU A 496 -16.48 3.32 -30.65
C GLU A 496 -17.38 3.61 -31.87
N PRO A 497 -18.14 2.62 -32.34
CA PRO A 497 -18.89 2.71 -33.61
C PRO A 497 -20.06 3.70 -33.58
N ASP A 498 -20.50 4.10 -32.39
CA ASP A 498 -21.61 5.07 -32.23
C ASP A 498 -21.11 6.48 -31.88
N ASN A 499 -19.79 6.72 -31.89
CA ASN A 499 -19.24 8.04 -31.59
C ASN A 499 -19.30 8.95 -32.85
N ALA A 500 -20.18 9.96 -32.78
CA ALA A 500 -20.43 10.89 -33.91
C ALA A 500 -19.14 11.58 -34.38
N THR A 501 -18.24 11.96 -33.49
CA THR A 501 -16.97 12.63 -33.83
C THR A 501 -16.03 11.70 -34.62
N TYR A 502 -15.95 10.43 -34.25
CA TYR A 502 -15.09 9.47 -34.94
C TYR A 502 -15.66 9.05 -36.28
N LEU A 503 -16.98 8.91 -36.36
CA LEU A 503 -17.69 8.66 -37.61
C LEU A 503 -17.51 9.83 -38.60
N ASP A 504 -17.61 11.07 -38.10
CA ASP A 504 -17.37 12.28 -38.92
C ASP A 504 -15.93 12.35 -39.41
N THR A 505 -14.94 12.15 -38.55
CA THR A 505 -13.53 12.14 -38.94
C THR A 505 -13.27 11.11 -40.05
N TYR A 506 -13.83 9.90 -39.92
CA TYR A 506 -13.67 8.87 -40.94
C TYR A 506 -14.38 9.23 -42.24
N ALA A 507 -15.60 9.77 -42.15
CA ALA A 507 -16.35 10.25 -43.32
C ALA A 507 -15.60 11.37 -44.03
N TRP A 508 -15.00 12.31 -43.30
CA TRP A 508 -14.22 13.40 -43.84
C TRP A 508 -12.96 12.93 -44.56
N ILE A 509 -12.24 11.96 -44.00
CA ILE A 509 -11.09 11.33 -44.66
C ILE A 509 -11.49 10.65 -45.97
N LEU A 510 -12.58 9.91 -46.00
CA LEU A 510 -13.13 9.30 -47.20
C LEU A 510 -13.55 10.35 -48.22
N PHE A 511 -14.12 11.47 -47.77
CA PHE A 511 -14.44 12.62 -48.63
C PHE A 511 -13.20 13.20 -49.31
N GLU A 512 -12.14 13.44 -48.54
CA GLU A 512 -10.88 13.98 -49.06
C GLU A 512 -10.15 12.99 -50.00
N LYS A 513 -10.40 11.68 -49.86
CA LYS A 513 -9.96 10.63 -50.79
C LYS A 513 -10.83 10.53 -52.06
N GLY A 514 -11.96 11.24 -52.12
CA GLY A 514 -12.92 11.19 -53.21
C GLY A 514 -13.94 10.04 -53.14
N ASN A 515 -13.96 9.29 -52.03
CA ASN A 515 -14.87 8.17 -51.81
C ASN A 515 -16.22 8.65 -51.25
N TYR A 516 -16.89 9.57 -51.97
CA TYR A 516 -18.07 10.30 -51.50
C TYR A 516 -19.25 9.39 -51.12
N ALA A 517 -19.45 8.29 -51.84
CA ALA A 517 -20.54 7.36 -51.57
C ALA A 517 -20.37 6.64 -50.22
N GLU A 518 -19.14 6.25 -49.90
CA GLU A 518 -18.82 5.63 -48.61
C GLU A 518 -18.81 6.67 -47.49
N ALA A 519 -18.24 7.87 -47.72
CA ALA A 519 -18.28 8.98 -46.77
C ALA A 519 -19.73 9.29 -46.33
N ARG A 520 -20.69 9.20 -47.25
CA ARG A 520 -22.11 9.43 -46.93
C ARG A 520 -22.67 8.42 -45.93
N LEU A 521 -22.27 7.15 -46.00
CA LEU A 521 -22.74 6.13 -45.04
C LEU A 521 -22.32 6.49 -43.62
N TYR A 522 -21.07 6.86 -43.41
CA TYR A 522 -20.53 7.19 -42.10
C TYR A 522 -21.02 8.52 -41.55
N ILE A 523 -21.20 9.55 -42.42
CA ILE A 523 -21.76 10.84 -41.98
C ILE A 523 -23.23 10.72 -41.60
N ASP A 524 -24.01 9.89 -42.34
CA ASP A 524 -25.40 9.60 -41.98
C ASP A 524 -25.48 8.89 -40.63
N ASP A 525 -24.54 8.00 -40.30
CA ASP A 525 -24.45 7.35 -38.99
C ASP A 525 -24.00 8.34 -37.91
N ALA A 526 -23.05 9.25 -38.19
CA ALA A 526 -22.72 10.34 -37.28
C ALA A 526 -23.93 11.20 -36.91
N MET A 527 -24.74 11.56 -37.92
CA MET A 527 -25.96 12.36 -37.72
C MET A 527 -27.01 11.65 -36.89
N LYS A 528 -27.13 10.30 -36.97
CA LYS A 528 -28.01 9.49 -36.10
C LYS A 528 -27.53 9.46 -34.64
N ASN A 529 -26.23 9.58 -34.43
CA ASN A 529 -25.58 9.51 -33.11
C ASN A 529 -25.24 10.89 -32.54
N ASP A 530 -26.20 11.81 -32.58
CA ASP A 530 -26.10 13.18 -32.04
C ASP A 530 -25.18 14.15 -32.82
N GLY A 531 -24.65 13.78 -33.97
CA GLY A 531 -23.82 14.64 -34.85
C GLY A 531 -24.52 15.95 -35.25
N GLY A 532 -25.85 15.96 -35.29
CA GLY A 532 -26.66 17.15 -35.56
C GLY A 532 -26.52 18.30 -34.57
N LYS A 533 -25.83 18.09 -33.42
CA LYS A 533 -25.52 19.12 -32.43
C LYS A 533 -24.19 19.85 -32.73
N SER A 534 -23.35 19.30 -33.60
CA SER A 534 -22.05 19.85 -33.98
C SER A 534 -22.16 20.60 -35.30
N ASP A 535 -21.80 21.87 -35.31
CA ASP A 535 -21.76 22.71 -36.50
C ASP A 535 -20.80 22.17 -37.57
N VAL A 536 -19.66 21.59 -37.13
CA VAL A 536 -18.65 20.99 -38.02
C VAL A 536 -19.21 19.73 -38.69
N ILE A 537 -19.80 18.80 -37.93
CA ILE A 537 -20.37 17.56 -38.49
C ILE A 537 -21.49 17.88 -39.48
N VAL A 538 -22.35 18.83 -39.11
CA VAL A 538 -23.46 19.25 -39.97
C VAL A 538 -22.94 19.92 -41.27
N GLU A 539 -21.85 20.71 -41.19
CA GLU A 539 -21.24 21.29 -42.38
C GLU A 539 -20.61 20.21 -43.28
N HIS A 540 -19.85 19.27 -42.71
CA HIS A 540 -19.30 18.12 -43.44
C HIS A 540 -20.40 17.28 -44.11
N CYS A 541 -21.54 17.08 -43.40
CA CYS A 541 -22.70 16.42 -43.97
C CYS A 541 -23.19 17.13 -45.22
N GLY A 542 -23.33 18.46 -45.19
CA GLY A 542 -23.69 19.26 -46.35
C GLY A 542 -22.70 19.10 -47.50
N ASP A 543 -21.40 19.12 -47.23
CA ASP A 543 -20.35 18.97 -48.24
C ASP A 543 -20.40 17.57 -48.91
N ILE A 544 -20.58 16.52 -48.12
CA ILE A 544 -20.69 15.14 -48.59
C ILE A 544 -21.97 14.95 -49.44
N TYR A 545 -23.11 15.48 -48.97
CA TYR A 545 -24.37 15.42 -49.71
C TYR A 545 -24.27 16.14 -51.06
N TYR A 546 -23.60 17.28 -51.11
CA TYR A 546 -23.37 17.97 -52.37
C TYR A 546 -22.56 17.13 -53.37
N MET A 547 -21.44 16.52 -52.91
CA MET A 547 -20.58 15.70 -53.77
C MET A 547 -21.24 14.37 -54.17
N THR A 548 -22.26 13.91 -53.46
CA THR A 548 -23.09 12.75 -53.84
C THR A 548 -24.31 13.13 -54.71
N GLY A 549 -24.42 14.40 -55.12
CA GLY A 549 -25.44 14.87 -56.06
C GLY A 549 -26.75 15.35 -55.44
N ASP A 550 -26.86 15.46 -54.14
CA ASP A 550 -28.06 15.92 -53.43
C ASP A 550 -27.87 17.39 -52.96
N ALA A 551 -27.90 18.31 -53.90
CA ALA A 551 -27.64 19.72 -53.64
C ALA A 551 -28.71 20.40 -52.77
N ASP A 552 -29.94 19.92 -52.78
CA ASP A 552 -31.02 20.50 -51.97
C ASP A 552 -30.80 20.16 -50.48
N LYS A 553 -30.51 18.91 -50.16
CA LYS A 553 -30.16 18.53 -48.76
C LYS A 553 -28.86 19.15 -48.31
N ALA A 554 -27.85 19.27 -49.19
CA ALA A 554 -26.63 19.98 -48.86
C ALA A 554 -26.89 21.40 -48.38
N LEU A 555 -27.80 22.13 -49.10
CA LEU A 555 -28.20 23.49 -48.73
C LEU A 555 -28.92 23.53 -47.39
N GLU A 556 -29.73 22.52 -47.07
CA GLU A 556 -30.42 22.40 -45.77
C GLU A 556 -29.40 22.24 -44.64
N TYR A 557 -28.44 21.31 -44.74
CA TYR A 557 -27.39 21.09 -43.76
C TYR A 557 -26.46 22.32 -43.59
N TRP A 558 -26.06 22.98 -44.66
CA TRP A 558 -25.26 24.21 -44.55
C TRP A 558 -26.00 25.31 -43.81
N LYS A 559 -27.32 25.47 -44.00
CA LYS A 559 -28.13 26.42 -43.24
C LYS A 559 -28.23 26.02 -41.79
N GLN A 560 -28.44 24.75 -41.51
CA GLN A 560 -28.45 24.21 -40.15
C GLN A 560 -27.11 24.45 -39.44
N ALA A 561 -25.99 24.20 -40.09
CA ALA A 561 -24.66 24.48 -39.52
C ALA A 561 -24.48 25.97 -39.17
N LEU A 562 -25.01 26.88 -40.04
CA LEU A 562 -24.98 28.31 -39.76
C LEU A 562 -25.86 28.70 -38.58
N GLU A 563 -27.03 28.05 -38.41
CA GLU A 563 -27.96 28.26 -37.28
C GLU A 563 -27.37 27.78 -35.96
N ILE A 564 -26.62 26.69 -35.98
CA ILE A 564 -25.89 26.15 -34.79
C ILE A 564 -24.76 27.11 -34.38
N GLY A 565 -24.20 27.89 -35.34
CA GLY A 565 -23.18 28.90 -35.04
C GLY A 565 -21.82 28.65 -35.66
N SER A 566 -21.75 27.88 -36.76
CA SER A 566 -20.49 27.63 -37.48
C SER A 566 -19.74 28.92 -37.81
N LYS A 567 -18.42 28.87 -37.52
CA LYS A 567 -17.46 29.96 -37.78
C LYS A 567 -16.72 29.75 -39.11
N SER A 568 -17.12 28.77 -39.92
CA SER A 568 -16.49 28.46 -41.22
C SER A 568 -16.52 29.66 -42.17
N LYS A 569 -15.35 29.95 -42.72
CA LYS A 569 -15.18 31.11 -43.65
C LYS A 569 -15.91 30.93 -44.95
N THR A 570 -16.12 29.71 -45.40
CA THR A 570 -16.72 29.37 -46.68
C THR A 570 -18.22 29.08 -46.61
N LEU A 571 -18.76 28.76 -45.44
CA LEU A 571 -20.15 28.32 -45.26
C LEU A 571 -21.18 29.29 -45.85
N LYS A 572 -21.04 30.59 -45.57
CA LYS A 572 -21.95 31.61 -46.15
C LYS A 572 -21.90 31.65 -47.68
N GLN A 573 -20.72 31.42 -48.26
CA GLN A 573 -20.54 31.36 -49.71
C GLN A 573 -21.11 30.06 -50.29
N LYS A 574 -20.95 28.90 -49.58
CA LYS A 574 -21.61 27.63 -49.96
C LYS A 574 -23.11 27.79 -50.06
N ILE A 575 -23.74 28.43 -49.06
CA ILE A 575 -25.18 28.71 -49.02
C ILE A 575 -25.60 29.66 -50.18
N GLN A 576 -24.89 30.77 -50.37
CA GLN A 576 -25.22 31.78 -51.37
C GLN A 576 -25.10 31.25 -52.80
N LYS A 577 -24.01 30.50 -53.05
CA LYS A 577 -23.73 29.95 -54.38
C LYS A 577 -24.39 28.59 -54.62
N LYS A 578 -24.99 28.01 -53.60
CA LYS A 578 -25.54 26.65 -53.61
C LYS A 578 -24.55 25.61 -54.13
N LYS A 579 -23.27 25.76 -53.79
CA LYS A 579 -22.18 24.96 -54.31
C LYS A 579 -21.13 24.72 -53.24
N TYR A 580 -20.54 23.52 -53.22
CA TYR A 580 -19.36 23.23 -52.42
C TYR A 580 -18.22 24.21 -52.77
N ILE A 581 -17.61 24.74 -51.74
CA ILE A 581 -16.43 25.61 -51.82
C ILE A 581 -15.43 25.07 -50.81
N SER A 582 -14.26 24.68 -51.30
CA SER A 582 -13.18 24.24 -50.41
C SER A 582 -12.66 25.42 -49.61
N ASP A 583 -12.28 25.16 -48.38
CA ASP A 583 -11.65 26.13 -47.47
C ASP A 583 -10.21 26.48 -47.88
N LYS A 584 -9.68 25.84 -48.91
CA LYS A 584 -8.34 26.10 -49.51
C LYS A 584 -8.44 26.79 -50.84
#